data_e60e3fb018a26f4bd34f34fc173d8134
#
_entry.id   e60e3fb018a26f4bd34f34fc173d8134
#
_cell.length_a   1.000
_cell.length_b   1.000
_cell.length_c   1.000
_cell.angle_alpha   90.00
_cell.angle_beta   90.00
_cell.angle_gamma   90.00
#
_symmetry.space_group_name_H-M   'P 1'
#
loop_
_entity.id
_entity.type
_entity.pdbx_description
1 polymer ?
#
loop_
_entity_poly.entity_id
_entity_poly.type
_entity_poly.pdbx_seq_one_letter_code
_entity_poly.pdbx_strand_id
1 'polypeptide(L)'
;MKILFNNKLGLIFILLFSLSVKAEFRLGVDYMMVSNPMPVKQDGVVEVMESFWYGCNACYSFEPSINAWAAEQDSDVKLVKMPITWSGIHQLHAALYYTIESLKLDPSTHSAVFVTIHKEGNFLQSPAKIQEFLEKFGVAPELTSQYLNSFTVKQRVNRGIKYAKQLKIDGVPTIIVDGKYVVQSKGSFGRMLEVVDYLVELQKPVS
;
A
#
# COMPACT_ATOMS: atom_id res chain seq x y z
N MET A 1 -25.04 0.70 79.18
CA MET A 1 -25.76 0.47 77.90
C MET A 1 -24.78 0.85 76.79
N LYS A 2 -24.08 -0.17 76.21
CA LYS A 2 -23.07 0.01 75.13
C LYS A 2 -23.73 -0.28 73.80
N ILE A 3 -23.84 0.71 72.92
CA ILE A 3 -24.31 0.55 71.56
C ILE A 3 -23.08 0.31 70.68
N LEU A 4 -22.98 -0.92 70.14
CA LEU A 4 -21.96 -1.29 69.14
C LEU A 4 -22.49 -0.96 67.76
N PHE A 5 -21.94 0.05 67.12
CA PHE A 5 -22.13 0.33 65.70
C PHE A 5 -21.21 -0.57 64.87
N ASN A 6 -21.81 -1.54 64.20
CA ASN A 6 -21.11 -2.42 63.29
C ASN A 6 -21.19 -1.85 61.88
N ASN A 7 -20.15 -1.13 61.47
CA ASN A 7 -20.09 -0.47 60.15
C ASN A 7 -19.42 -1.46 59.15
N LYS A 8 -20.24 -2.27 58.49
CA LYS A 8 -19.77 -3.06 57.33
C LYS A 8 -19.83 -2.22 56.06
N LEU A 9 -18.74 -1.50 55.78
CA LEU A 9 -18.54 -0.80 54.50
C LEU A 9 -18.25 -1.81 53.43
N GLY A 10 -19.26 -2.19 52.66
CA GLY A 10 -19.12 -3.08 51.49
C GLY A 10 -18.41 -2.30 50.37
N LEU A 11 -17.18 -2.70 50.07
CA LEU A 11 -16.43 -2.17 48.92
C LEU A 11 -17.05 -2.75 47.64
N ILE A 12 -17.85 -1.95 46.93
CA ILE A 12 -18.37 -2.32 45.61
C ILE A 12 -17.24 -2.11 44.61
N PHE A 13 -16.61 -3.19 44.16
CA PHE A 13 -15.62 -3.20 43.10
C PHE A 13 -16.34 -3.10 41.75
N ILE A 14 -16.48 -1.90 41.22
CA ILE A 14 -17.03 -1.70 39.88
C ILE A 14 -15.96 -2.15 38.88
N LEU A 15 -16.10 -3.37 38.32
CA LEU A 15 -15.33 -3.80 37.16
C LEU A 15 -15.76 -2.97 35.97
N LEU A 16 -14.95 -1.96 35.62
CA LEU A 16 -15.07 -1.25 34.34
C LEU A 16 -14.68 -2.24 33.21
N PHE A 17 -15.66 -2.90 32.65
CA PHE A 17 -15.51 -3.67 31.43
C PHE A 17 -15.34 -2.65 30.28
N SER A 18 -14.10 -2.38 29.88
CA SER A 18 -13.80 -1.58 28.69
C SER A 18 -14.30 -2.35 27.47
N LEU A 19 -15.51 -2.05 27.04
CA LEU A 19 -16.03 -2.47 25.74
C LEU A 19 -15.16 -1.78 24.68
N SER A 20 -14.19 -2.48 24.13
CA SER A 20 -13.50 -2.05 22.92
C SER A 20 -14.53 -1.97 21.79
N VAL A 21 -15.05 -0.79 21.52
CA VAL A 21 -15.87 -0.52 20.33
C VAL A 21 -14.92 -0.64 19.13
N LYS A 22 -14.92 -1.81 18.48
CA LYS A 22 -14.26 -1.92 17.17
C LYS A 22 -15.00 -0.97 16.22
N ALA A 23 -14.26 -0.08 15.58
CA ALA A 23 -14.83 0.79 14.56
C ALA A 23 -15.41 -0.10 13.44
N GLU A 24 -16.71 0.00 13.25
CA GLU A 24 -17.40 -0.72 12.17
C GLU A 24 -17.28 0.09 10.88
N PHE A 25 -16.56 -0.47 9.89
CA PHE A 25 -16.42 0.16 8.58
C PHE A 25 -17.50 -0.36 7.64
N ARG A 26 -18.06 0.51 6.81
CA ARG A 26 -19.23 0.22 5.99
C ARG A 26 -18.88 0.10 4.51
N LEU A 27 -19.33 -1.01 3.91
CA LEU A 27 -19.31 -1.18 2.45
C LEU A 27 -20.10 -0.05 1.76
N GLY A 28 -19.55 0.48 0.68
CA GLY A 28 -20.14 1.61 -0.05
C GLY A 28 -19.82 2.98 0.55
N VAL A 29 -19.29 3.03 1.78
CA VAL A 29 -18.91 4.25 2.48
C VAL A 29 -17.40 4.32 2.73
N ASP A 30 -16.87 3.37 3.47
CA ASP A 30 -15.44 3.35 3.84
C ASP A 30 -14.60 2.55 2.83
N TYR A 31 -15.18 1.55 2.20
CA TYR A 31 -14.56 0.72 1.16
C TYR A 31 -15.58 0.25 0.14
N MET A 32 -15.11 -0.22 -1.01
CA MET A 32 -15.94 -0.76 -2.09
C MET A 32 -15.54 -2.21 -2.40
N MET A 33 -16.46 -3.00 -2.95
CA MET A 33 -16.11 -4.29 -3.52
C MET A 33 -15.74 -4.16 -5.00
N VAL A 34 -14.71 -4.88 -5.41
CA VAL A 34 -14.33 -5.01 -6.82
C VAL A 34 -15.39 -5.83 -7.55
N SER A 35 -15.91 -5.30 -8.67
CA SER A 35 -16.93 -6.01 -9.47
C SER A 35 -16.38 -7.28 -10.13
N ASN A 36 -15.09 -7.34 -10.42
CA ASN A 36 -14.38 -8.47 -10.99
C ASN A 36 -13.09 -8.73 -10.20
N PRO A 37 -13.18 -9.47 -9.09
CA PRO A 37 -12.04 -9.70 -8.20
C PRO A 37 -10.85 -10.35 -8.90
N MET A 38 -9.65 -10.05 -8.41
CA MET A 38 -8.44 -10.73 -8.86
C MET A 38 -8.38 -12.14 -8.26
N PRO A 39 -7.76 -13.11 -8.97
CA PRO A 39 -7.46 -14.40 -8.37
C PRO A 39 -6.54 -14.22 -7.16
N VAL A 40 -6.94 -14.74 -6.03
CA VAL A 40 -6.19 -14.72 -4.78
C VAL A 40 -5.46 -16.06 -4.64
N LYS A 41 -4.22 -15.99 -4.17
CA LYS A 41 -3.49 -17.20 -3.79
C LYS A 41 -4.11 -17.79 -2.53
N GLN A 42 -4.27 -19.10 -2.53
CA GLN A 42 -4.78 -19.83 -1.38
C GLN A 42 -3.62 -20.32 -0.48
N ASP A 43 -2.71 -19.40 -0.13
CA ASP A 43 -1.51 -19.69 0.69
C ASP A 43 -1.62 -19.16 2.12
N GLY A 44 -2.79 -18.65 2.51
CA GLY A 44 -3.05 -18.09 3.83
C GLY A 44 -2.49 -16.68 4.04
N VAL A 45 -1.92 -16.08 2.98
CA VAL A 45 -1.38 -14.71 3.02
C VAL A 45 -2.37 -13.72 2.44
N VAL A 46 -2.75 -12.70 3.19
CA VAL A 46 -3.59 -11.60 2.72
C VAL A 46 -2.71 -10.61 1.94
N GLU A 47 -2.98 -10.46 0.64
CA GLU A 47 -2.26 -9.49 -0.18
C GLU A 47 -2.93 -8.11 -0.08
N VAL A 48 -2.14 -7.12 0.34
CA VAL A 48 -2.52 -5.71 0.33
C VAL A 48 -1.74 -5.03 -0.80
N MET A 49 -2.44 -4.62 -1.86
CA MET A 49 -1.85 -4.02 -3.04
C MET A 49 -2.03 -2.51 -3.03
N GLU A 50 -0.93 -1.76 -3.03
CA GLU A 50 -0.96 -0.32 -3.25
C GLU A 50 -0.85 -0.01 -4.74
N SER A 51 -1.88 0.63 -5.30
CA SER A 51 -1.79 1.26 -6.61
C SER A 51 -1.31 2.70 -6.44
N PHE A 52 -0.22 3.06 -7.12
CA PHE A 52 0.48 4.33 -6.91
C PHE A 52 1.09 4.88 -8.21
N TRP A 53 1.59 6.11 -8.14
CA TRP A 53 2.42 6.72 -9.17
C TRP A 53 3.52 7.57 -8.55
N TYR A 54 4.74 7.45 -9.03
CA TYR A 54 5.85 8.27 -8.54
C TYR A 54 5.62 9.78 -8.69
N GLY A 55 4.91 10.23 -9.73
CA GLY A 55 4.58 11.65 -9.93
C GLY A 55 3.39 12.17 -9.12
N CYS A 56 2.77 11.33 -8.28
CA CYS A 56 1.61 11.70 -7.48
C CYS A 56 2.03 12.29 -6.12
N ASN A 57 1.67 13.54 -5.84
CA ASN A 57 1.95 14.19 -4.55
C ASN A 57 1.35 13.45 -3.35
N ALA A 58 0.11 12.93 -3.51
CA ALA A 58 -0.56 12.17 -2.45
C ALA A 58 0.14 10.84 -2.18
N CYS A 59 0.63 10.13 -3.23
CA CYS A 59 1.41 8.91 -3.07
C CYS A 59 2.75 9.19 -2.38
N TYR A 60 3.45 10.27 -2.77
CA TYR A 60 4.67 10.69 -2.08
C TYR A 60 4.44 10.97 -0.59
N SER A 61 3.34 11.64 -0.26
CA SER A 61 2.99 11.92 1.14
C SER A 61 2.55 10.67 1.91
N PHE A 62 1.99 9.68 1.23
CA PHE A 62 1.53 8.42 1.82
C PHE A 62 2.64 7.39 2.02
N GLU A 63 3.70 7.45 1.20
CA GLU A 63 4.81 6.48 1.18
C GLU A 63 5.40 6.15 2.57
N PRO A 64 5.71 7.13 3.46
CA PRO A 64 6.20 6.81 4.79
C PRO A 64 5.19 6.03 5.64
N SER A 65 3.91 6.36 5.54
CA SER A 65 2.85 5.75 6.34
C SER A 65 2.57 4.31 5.92
N ILE A 66 2.49 4.03 4.62
CA ILE A 66 2.23 2.68 4.13
C ILE A 66 3.43 1.75 4.35
N ASN A 67 4.66 2.26 4.25
CA ASN A 67 5.85 1.46 4.53
C ASN A 67 6.00 1.16 6.03
N ALA A 68 5.70 2.12 6.91
CA ALA A 68 5.67 1.90 8.35
C ALA A 68 4.60 0.86 8.72
N TRP A 69 3.39 1.01 8.17
CA TRP A 69 2.30 0.05 8.34
C TRP A 69 2.73 -1.36 7.90
N ALA A 70 3.35 -1.50 6.75
CA ALA A 70 3.79 -2.79 6.23
C ALA A 70 4.87 -3.45 7.10
N ALA A 71 5.74 -2.66 7.74
CA ALA A 71 6.78 -3.15 8.63
C ALA A 71 6.23 -3.69 9.97
N GLU A 72 5.01 -3.29 10.34
CA GLU A 72 4.32 -3.74 11.56
C GLU A 72 3.45 -4.97 11.33
N GLN A 73 3.28 -5.41 10.06
CA GLN A 73 2.43 -6.55 9.74
C GLN A 73 3.12 -7.89 10.02
N ASP A 74 2.31 -8.88 10.39
CA ASP A 74 2.73 -10.27 10.52
C ASP A 74 3.01 -10.92 9.15
N SER A 75 3.63 -12.09 9.14
CA SER A 75 4.02 -12.81 7.93
C SER A 75 2.84 -13.30 7.06
N ASP A 76 1.64 -13.27 7.60
CA ASP A 76 0.38 -13.59 6.92
C ASP A 76 -0.23 -12.39 6.15
N VAL A 77 0.44 -11.22 6.18
CA VAL A 77 0.06 -10.05 5.41
C VAL A 77 1.21 -9.58 4.54
N LYS A 78 0.93 -9.29 3.28
CA LYS A 78 1.96 -8.88 2.32
C LYS A 78 1.57 -7.63 1.58
N LEU A 79 2.34 -6.54 1.76
CA LEU A 79 2.25 -5.37 0.89
C LEU A 79 2.90 -5.66 -0.46
N VAL A 80 2.18 -5.39 -1.54
CA VAL A 80 2.70 -5.35 -2.91
C VAL A 80 2.38 -4.00 -3.53
N LYS A 81 3.28 -3.50 -4.38
CA LYS A 81 3.07 -2.21 -5.07
C LYS A 81 2.80 -2.44 -6.55
N MET A 82 1.81 -1.73 -7.08
CA MET A 82 1.41 -1.76 -8.47
C MET A 82 1.40 -0.33 -9.02
N PRO A 83 2.43 0.09 -9.75
CA PRO A 83 2.42 1.39 -10.40
C PRO A 83 1.34 1.46 -11.48
N ILE A 84 0.60 2.58 -11.54
CA ILE A 84 -0.40 2.82 -12.58
C ILE A 84 0.25 3.04 -13.95
N THR A 85 -0.53 2.83 -15.01
CA THR A 85 -0.07 2.77 -16.40
C THR A 85 -0.99 3.52 -17.37
N TRP A 86 -1.69 4.58 -16.90
CA TRP A 86 -2.74 5.29 -17.66
C TRP A 86 -2.25 6.02 -18.92
N SER A 87 -1.01 6.48 -18.94
CA SER A 87 -0.41 7.19 -20.08
C SER A 87 1.07 6.82 -20.25
N GLY A 88 1.72 7.36 -21.29
CA GLY A 88 3.13 7.07 -21.56
C GLY A 88 4.07 7.36 -20.40
N ILE A 89 3.88 8.47 -19.68
CA ILE A 89 4.72 8.79 -18.50
C ILE A 89 4.47 7.82 -17.33
N HIS A 90 3.23 7.42 -17.11
CA HIS A 90 2.91 6.42 -16.10
C HIS A 90 3.56 5.07 -16.43
N GLN A 91 3.52 4.66 -17.72
CA GLN A 91 4.15 3.42 -18.18
C GLN A 91 5.68 3.47 -18.06
N LEU A 92 6.30 4.63 -18.34
CA LEU A 92 7.74 4.82 -18.15
C LEU A 92 8.13 4.70 -16.66
N HIS A 93 7.36 5.33 -15.77
CA HIS A 93 7.59 5.22 -14.33
C HIS A 93 7.28 3.82 -13.79
N ALA A 94 6.30 3.12 -14.35
CA ALA A 94 6.06 1.71 -14.04
C ALA A 94 7.23 0.83 -14.50
N ALA A 95 7.79 1.09 -15.68
CA ALA A 95 8.99 0.40 -16.14
C ALA A 95 10.21 0.68 -15.23
N LEU A 96 10.39 1.92 -14.75
CA LEU A 96 11.42 2.25 -13.76
C LEU A 96 11.21 1.44 -12.47
N TYR A 97 9.99 1.40 -11.92
CA TYR A 97 9.67 0.61 -10.74
C TYR A 97 10.09 -0.87 -10.92
N TYR A 98 9.62 -1.47 -12.01
CA TYR A 98 9.92 -2.89 -12.28
C TYR A 98 11.38 -3.15 -12.67
N THR A 99 12.10 -2.14 -13.15
CA THR A 99 13.56 -2.22 -13.37
C THR A 99 14.29 -2.27 -12.03
N ILE A 100 13.98 -1.39 -11.08
CA ILE A 100 14.53 -1.38 -9.73
C ILE A 100 14.32 -2.75 -9.06
N GLU A 101 13.09 -3.27 -9.12
CA GLU A 101 12.72 -4.59 -8.60
C GLU A 101 13.51 -5.74 -9.26
N SER A 102 13.66 -5.69 -10.60
CA SER A 102 14.33 -6.75 -11.36
C SER A 102 15.85 -6.75 -11.13
N LEU A 103 16.43 -5.59 -10.89
CA LEU A 103 17.83 -5.41 -10.52
C LEU A 103 18.09 -5.71 -9.03
N LYS A 104 17.03 -5.92 -8.24
CA LYS A 104 17.07 -6.13 -6.79
C LYS A 104 17.86 -5.02 -6.07
N LEU A 105 17.65 -3.78 -6.48
CA LEU A 105 18.25 -2.63 -5.81
C LEU A 105 17.66 -2.49 -4.40
N ASP A 106 18.39 -1.76 -3.56
CA ASP A 106 17.91 -1.48 -2.20
C ASP A 106 16.51 -0.83 -2.24
N PRO A 107 15.56 -1.23 -1.38
CA PRO A 107 14.21 -0.67 -1.35
C PRO A 107 14.15 0.84 -1.19
N SER A 108 15.16 1.47 -0.56
CA SER A 108 15.28 2.92 -0.45
C SER A 108 15.40 3.63 -1.82
N THR A 109 15.79 2.91 -2.88
CA THR A 109 15.81 3.45 -4.25
C THR A 109 14.42 3.93 -4.68
N HIS A 110 13.34 3.27 -4.25
CA HIS A 110 11.97 3.74 -4.54
C HIS A 110 11.66 5.07 -3.87
N SER A 111 12.06 5.25 -2.61
CA SER A 111 11.91 6.53 -1.90
C SER A 111 12.76 7.64 -2.55
N ALA A 112 13.96 7.29 -3.05
CA ALA A 112 14.80 8.23 -3.78
C ALA A 112 14.17 8.69 -5.11
N VAL A 113 13.42 7.82 -5.83
CA VAL A 113 12.65 8.24 -7.01
C VAL A 113 11.63 9.31 -6.64
N PHE A 114 10.87 9.11 -5.56
CA PHE A 114 9.92 10.12 -5.08
C PHE A 114 10.62 11.44 -4.72
N VAL A 115 11.73 11.40 -3.99
CA VAL A 115 12.50 12.60 -3.63
C VAL A 115 13.00 13.32 -4.88
N THR A 116 13.57 12.60 -5.84
CA THR A 116 14.08 13.16 -7.10
C THR A 116 12.98 13.89 -7.89
N ILE A 117 11.77 13.32 -7.93
CA ILE A 117 10.64 13.95 -8.62
C ILE A 117 10.09 15.14 -7.83
N HIS A 118 9.82 14.98 -6.53
CA HIS A 118 9.03 15.96 -5.76
C HIS A 118 9.87 17.03 -5.06
N LYS A 119 11.16 16.78 -4.82
CA LYS A 119 12.06 17.74 -4.13
C LYS A 119 13.14 18.30 -5.03
N GLU A 120 13.71 17.47 -5.92
CA GLU A 120 14.80 17.92 -6.81
C GLU A 120 14.28 18.46 -8.16
N GLY A 121 12.97 18.28 -8.46
CA GLY A 121 12.34 18.77 -9.70
C GLY A 121 12.75 17.97 -10.95
N ASN A 122 13.43 16.84 -10.80
CA ASN A 122 13.75 15.96 -11.93
C ASN A 122 12.65 14.89 -12.08
N PHE A 123 11.77 15.12 -13.05
CA PHE A 123 10.57 14.29 -13.24
C PHE A 123 10.85 12.92 -13.87
N LEU A 124 12.09 12.56 -14.16
CA LEU A 124 12.50 11.28 -14.77
C LEU A 124 11.70 10.93 -16.03
N GLN A 125 11.45 11.92 -16.87
CA GLN A 125 10.49 11.88 -17.99
C GLN A 125 11.03 11.21 -19.26
N SER A 126 12.26 10.70 -19.24
CA SER A 126 12.87 10.00 -20.37
C SER A 126 13.77 8.86 -19.91
N PRO A 127 14.02 7.85 -20.77
CA PRO A 127 14.98 6.80 -20.47
C PRO A 127 16.37 7.32 -20.08
N ALA A 128 16.85 8.40 -20.72
CA ALA A 128 18.13 9.01 -20.38
C ALA A 128 18.15 9.57 -18.95
N LYS A 129 17.07 10.24 -18.52
CA LYS A 129 16.96 10.74 -17.15
C LYS A 129 16.87 9.62 -16.11
N ILE A 130 16.27 8.49 -16.46
CA ILE A 130 16.26 7.29 -15.62
C ILE A 130 17.65 6.67 -15.52
N GLN A 131 18.41 6.64 -16.63
CA GLN A 131 19.81 6.18 -16.63
C GLN A 131 20.65 7.02 -15.68
N GLU A 132 20.66 8.37 -15.87
CA GLU A 132 21.36 9.31 -14.99
C GLU A 132 20.98 9.14 -13.50
N PHE A 133 19.74 8.83 -13.23
CA PHE A 133 19.26 8.56 -11.86
C PHE A 133 19.84 7.26 -11.33
N LEU A 134 19.72 6.14 -12.07
CA LEU A 134 20.16 4.82 -11.62
C LEU A 134 21.69 4.67 -11.57
N GLU A 135 22.45 5.46 -12.32
CA GLU A 135 23.90 5.54 -12.18
C GLU A 135 24.33 5.93 -10.75
N LYS A 136 23.57 6.79 -10.07
CA LYS A 136 23.81 7.15 -8.66
C LYS A 136 23.72 5.95 -7.71
N PHE A 137 23.07 4.87 -8.16
CA PHE A 137 22.91 3.60 -7.43
C PHE A 137 23.80 2.48 -7.99
N GLY A 138 24.82 2.86 -8.79
CA GLY A 138 25.81 1.92 -9.33
C GLY A 138 25.33 1.08 -10.53
N VAL A 139 24.24 1.46 -11.17
CA VAL A 139 23.70 0.76 -12.36
C VAL A 139 24.20 1.44 -13.64
N ALA A 140 24.96 0.71 -14.44
CA ALA A 140 25.45 1.23 -15.74
C ALA A 140 24.28 1.58 -16.69
N PRO A 141 24.42 2.64 -17.52
CA PRO A 141 23.37 3.09 -18.45
C PRO A 141 22.88 1.99 -19.40
N GLU A 142 23.81 1.16 -19.89
CA GLU A 142 23.51 0.05 -20.79
C GLU A 142 22.62 -0.99 -20.10
N LEU A 143 22.94 -1.31 -18.83
CA LEU A 143 22.18 -2.24 -18.02
C LEU A 143 20.77 -1.68 -17.71
N THR A 144 20.69 -0.39 -17.40
CA THR A 144 19.40 0.30 -17.23
C THR A 144 18.55 0.19 -18.49
N SER A 145 19.14 0.48 -19.67
CA SER A 145 18.46 0.34 -20.97
C SER A 145 17.98 -1.08 -21.22
N GLN A 146 18.82 -2.06 -20.94
CA GLN A 146 18.50 -3.47 -21.11
C GLN A 146 17.28 -3.87 -20.27
N TYR A 147 17.25 -3.49 -19.00
CA TYR A 147 16.15 -3.85 -18.11
C TYR A 147 14.85 -3.08 -18.42
N LEU A 148 14.91 -1.77 -18.66
CA LEU A 148 13.74 -0.96 -19.08
C LEU A 148 13.05 -1.55 -20.31
N ASN A 149 13.82 -2.15 -21.23
CA ASN A 149 13.32 -2.73 -22.46
C ASN A 149 13.11 -4.24 -22.38
N SER A 150 13.42 -4.88 -21.25
CA SER A 150 13.34 -6.32 -21.09
C SER A 150 11.89 -6.84 -21.24
N PHE A 151 11.77 -8.08 -21.68
CA PHE A 151 10.48 -8.76 -21.76
C PHE A 151 9.75 -8.83 -20.43
N THR A 152 10.49 -9.12 -19.35
CA THR A 152 9.94 -9.20 -17.99
C THR A 152 9.33 -7.88 -17.54
N VAL A 153 10.05 -6.75 -17.70
CA VAL A 153 9.53 -5.42 -17.34
C VAL A 153 8.31 -5.08 -18.18
N LYS A 154 8.38 -5.27 -19.50
CA LYS A 154 7.23 -5.04 -20.40
C LYS A 154 6.00 -5.88 -20.03
N GLN A 155 6.19 -7.16 -19.69
CA GLN A 155 5.09 -8.01 -19.23
C GLN A 155 4.47 -7.50 -17.92
N ARG A 156 5.28 -7.04 -16.96
CA ARG A 156 4.79 -6.49 -15.68
C ARG A 156 4.00 -5.19 -15.90
N VAL A 157 4.49 -4.29 -16.76
CA VAL A 157 3.76 -3.07 -17.18
C VAL A 157 2.42 -3.43 -17.83
N ASN A 158 2.41 -4.36 -18.78
CA ASN A 158 1.19 -4.82 -19.45
C ASN A 158 0.20 -5.48 -18.48
N ARG A 159 0.69 -6.19 -17.47
CA ARG A 159 -0.16 -6.73 -16.40
C ARG A 159 -0.79 -5.60 -15.59
N GLY A 160 -0.02 -4.55 -15.25
CA GLY A 160 -0.53 -3.35 -14.60
C GLY A 160 -1.66 -2.68 -15.38
N ILE A 161 -1.54 -2.59 -16.72
CA ILE A 161 -2.62 -2.06 -17.59
C ILE A 161 -3.91 -2.88 -17.43
N LYS A 162 -3.79 -4.21 -17.45
CA LYS A 162 -4.96 -5.12 -17.30
C LYS A 162 -5.59 -4.97 -15.92
N TYR A 163 -4.79 -4.94 -14.87
CA TYR A 163 -5.26 -4.83 -13.48
C TYR A 163 -5.91 -3.48 -13.19
N ALA A 164 -5.31 -2.38 -13.62
CA ALA A 164 -5.89 -1.05 -13.45
C ALA A 164 -7.29 -0.96 -14.11
N LYS A 165 -7.46 -1.57 -15.29
CA LYS A 165 -8.74 -1.65 -15.99
C LYS A 165 -9.74 -2.58 -15.27
N GLN A 166 -9.29 -3.78 -14.87
CA GLN A 166 -10.14 -4.78 -14.19
C GLN A 166 -10.67 -4.26 -12.87
N LEU A 167 -9.79 -3.61 -12.08
CA LEU A 167 -10.09 -3.06 -10.76
C LEU A 167 -10.74 -1.66 -10.82
N LYS A 168 -10.88 -1.10 -12.02
CA LYS A 168 -11.44 0.26 -12.25
C LYS A 168 -10.73 1.32 -11.40
N ILE A 169 -9.40 1.26 -11.33
CA ILE A 169 -8.61 2.23 -10.56
C ILE A 169 -8.62 3.57 -11.31
N ASP A 170 -9.22 4.57 -10.71
CA ASP A 170 -9.42 5.93 -11.26
C ASP A 170 -8.68 7.02 -10.48
N GLY A 171 -8.04 6.66 -9.36
CA GLY A 171 -7.25 7.55 -8.52
C GLY A 171 -6.12 6.82 -7.79
N VAL A 172 -5.13 7.57 -7.33
CA VAL A 172 -4.01 7.06 -6.52
C VAL A 172 -3.66 8.04 -5.39
N PRO A 173 -3.25 7.56 -4.21
CA PRO A 173 -3.08 6.15 -3.88
C PRO A 173 -4.43 5.44 -3.71
N THR A 174 -4.48 4.18 -4.10
CA THR A 174 -5.61 3.27 -3.88
C THR A 174 -5.06 1.96 -3.34
N ILE A 175 -5.67 1.44 -2.27
CA ILE A 175 -5.32 0.13 -1.71
C ILE A 175 -6.36 -0.90 -2.17
N ILE A 176 -5.89 -2.07 -2.56
CA ILE A 176 -6.73 -3.22 -2.87
C ILE A 176 -6.36 -4.33 -1.86
N VAL A 177 -7.33 -4.78 -1.09
CA VAL A 177 -7.14 -5.87 -0.12
C VAL A 177 -7.66 -7.17 -0.74
N ASP A 178 -6.79 -8.16 -0.77
CA ASP A 178 -7.06 -9.53 -1.23
C ASP A 178 -7.74 -9.59 -2.61
N GLY A 179 -7.40 -8.64 -3.49
CA GLY A 179 -7.99 -8.54 -4.83
C GLY A 179 -9.50 -8.27 -4.85
N LYS A 180 -10.14 -8.05 -3.71
CA LYS A 180 -11.61 -7.99 -3.52
C LYS A 180 -12.12 -6.62 -3.11
N TYR A 181 -11.40 -5.92 -2.26
CA TYR A 181 -11.86 -4.65 -1.67
C TYR A 181 -10.97 -3.50 -2.10
N VAL A 182 -11.59 -2.38 -2.41
CA VAL A 182 -10.91 -1.13 -2.78
C VAL A 182 -11.10 -0.11 -1.67
N VAL A 183 -9.99 0.47 -1.22
CA VAL A 183 -9.95 1.55 -0.22
C VAL A 183 -9.26 2.76 -0.86
N GLN A 184 -9.93 3.89 -0.85
CA GLN A 184 -9.39 5.18 -1.30
C GLN A 184 -9.32 6.16 -0.14
N SER A 185 -8.33 7.04 -0.17
CA SER A 185 -8.23 8.10 0.85
C SER A 185 -9.40 9.06 0.74
N LYS A 186 -10.09 9.28 1.86
CA LYS A 186 -11.14 10.29 2.03
C LYS A 186 -10.66 11.42 2.94
N GLY A 187 -9.45 11.93 2.66
CA GLY A 187 -8.85 13.04 3.39
C GLY A 187 -7.91 12.65 4.53
N SER A 188 -7.80 11.35 4.89
CA SER A 188 -6.87 10.87 5.92
C SER A 188 -6.24 9.54 5.53
N PHE A 189 -4.91 9.48 5.51
CA PHE A 189 -4.17 8.23 5.31
C PHE A 189 -4.27 7.31 6.52
N GLY A 190 -4.30 7.85 7.74
CA GLY A 190 -4.53 7.05 8.95
C GLY A 190 -5.85 6.32 8.89
N ARG A 191 -6.94 7.02 8.54
CA ARG A 191 -8.25 6.38 8.36
C ARG A 191 -8.25 5.33 7.26
N MET A 192 -7.53 5.58 6.16
CA MET A 192 -7.37 4.61 5.08
C MET A 192 -6.72 3.31 5.58
N LEU A 193 -5.65 3.40 6.38
CA LEU A 193 -4.96 2.25 6.96
C LEU A 193 -5.81 1.51 8.00
N GLU A 194 -6.60 2.21 8.83
CA GLU A 194 -7.56 1.57 9.73
C GLU A 194 -8.59 0.70 8.98
N VAL A 195 -9.06 1.18 7.82
CA VAL A 195 -9.97 0.39 6.94
C VAL A 195 -9.23 -0.82 6.37
N VAL A 196 -7.97 -0.66 5.98
CA VAL A 196 -7.14 -1.76 5.48
C VAL A 196 -6.96 -2.82 6.55
N ASP A 197 -6.63 -2.46 7.78
CA ASP A 197 -6.49 -3.39 8.92
C ASP A 197 -7.79 -4.17 9.15
N TYR A 198 -8.92 -3.48 9.17
CA TYR A 198 -10.23 -4.12 9.29
C TYR A 198 -10.47 -5.16 8.19
N LEU A 199 -10.15 -4.83 6.93
CA LEU A 199 -10.34 -5.72 5.80
C LEU A 199 -9.35 -6.88 5.80
N VAL A 200 -8.11 -6.67 6.24
CA VAL A 200 -7.10 -7.72 6.45
C VAL A 200 -7.64 -8.75 7.43
N GLU A 201 -8.12 -8.32 8.59
CA GLU A 201 -8.70 -9.22 9.59
C GLU A 201 -9.92 -10.01 9.06
N LEU A 202 -10.72 -9.41 8.19
CA LEU A 202 -11.85 -10.11 7.53
C LEU A 202 -11.40 -11.20 6.55
N GLN A 203 -10.18 -11.13 6.01
CA GLN A 203 -9.67 -12.07 5.02
C GLN A 203 -8.77 -13.15 5.65
N LYS A 204 -8.32 -12.97 6.88
CA LYS A 204 -7.58 -14.02 7.60
C LYS A 204 -8.44 -15.28 7.78
N PRO A 205 -7.87 -16.48 7.62
CA PRO A 205 -8.59 -17.70 7.87
C PRO A 205 -9.09 -17.76 9.32
N VAL A 206 -10.33 -18.20 9.52
CA VAL A 206 -10.88 -18.42 10.86
C VAL A 206 -10.08 -19.57 11.48
N SER A 207 -9.32 -19.27 12.54
CA SER A 207 -8.54 -20.24 13.32
C SER A 207 -9.43 -21.16 14.15
#